data_d8041aadea9420ded917ba75ec9c3921
#
_entry.id   d8041aadea9420ded917ba75ec9c3921
#
_cell.length_a   1.000
_cell.length_b   1.000
_cell.length_c   1.000
_cell.angle_alpha   90.00
_cell.angle_beta   90.00
_cell.angle_gamma   90.00
#
_symmetry.space_group_name_H-M   'P 1'
#
loop_
_entity.id
_entity.type
_entity.pdbx_description
1 polymer ?
#
loop_
_entity_poly.entity_id
_entity_poly.type
_entity_poly.pdbx_seq_one_letter_code
_entity_poly.pdbx_strand_id
1 'polypeptide(L)'
;MRLLVTRPKEDAARTAAQLTALGHTVVIQPVLEVVFAPPPEALAKPAAILFTSGNAVRAVATWPEMGRWRDIPVFAAGPATAELAAAAGFVAVRQGRGDAASLAEAVAAVLSPKNGPLLYPAARDRSGGLEQRLAEHGFRVAAIEAYRAEAVAELGSDARSALAAGTIEGVLVYSRRTAGAFLSLAAKAGLGAAIRAPEYFALSEEVAEPLRQHGVRVQVARHPDETSLLALLPAAG
;
A
#
# COMPACT_ATOMS: atom_id res chain seq x y z
N MET A 1 -4.61 -18.96 17.76
CA MET A 1 -3.21 -18.90 17.25
C MET A 1 -2.55 -17.57 17.57
N ARG A 2 -1.21 -17.56 17.66
CA ARG A 2 -0.43 -16.32 17.69
C ARG A 2 0.11 -16.02 16.29
N LEU A 3 -0.39 -14.95 15.70
CA LEU A 3 -0.19 -14.62 14.29
C LEU A 3 0.72 -13.41 14.10
N LEU A 4 1.58 -13.45 13.09
CA LEU A 4 2.42 -12.33 12.66
C LEU A 4 1.79 -11.68 11.41
N VAL A 5 1.52 -10.37 11.48
CA VAL A 5 0.97 -9.59 10.37
C VAL A 5 2.04 -8.69 9.79
N THR A 6 2.39 -8.89 8.51
CA THR A 6 3.58 -8.29 7.87
C THR A 6 3.29 -7.08 6.97
N ARG A 7 2.02 -6.69 6.82
CA ARG A 7 1.61 -5.58 5.94
C ARG A 7 1.89 -4.19 6.56
N PRO A 8 1.83 -3.09 5.78
CA PRO A 8 2.03 -1.73 6.28
C PRO A 8 1.13 -1.39 7.48
N LYS A 9 1.62 -0.49 8.34
CA LYS A 9 1.07 -0.23 9.68
C LYS A 9 -0.43 0.09 9.70
N GLU A 10 -0.90 0.93 8.79
CA GLU A 10 -2.32 1.33 8.75
C GLU A 10 -3.24 0.15 8.44
N ASP A 11 -2.86 -0.68 7.47
CA ASP A 11 -3.59 -1.89 7.12
C ASP A 11 -3.44 -2.99 8.18
N ALA A 12 -2.25 -3.10 8.80
CA ALA A 12 -1.99 -4.10 9.84
C ALA A 12 -2.88 -3.92 11.05
N ALA A 13 -3.18 -2.68 11.45
CA ALA A 13 -4.06 -2.39 12.58
C ALA A 13 -5.49 -2.90 12.34
N ARG A 14 -6.03 -2.70 11.12
CA ARG A 14 -7.35 -3.20 10.73
C ARG A 14 -7.39 -4.73 10.73
N THR A 15 -6.40 -5.37 10.12
CA THR A 15 -6.27 -6.83 10.13
C THR A 15 -6.12 -7.38 11.54
N ALA A 16 -5.33 -6.74 12.40
CA ALA A 16 -5.15 -7.16 13.79
C ALA A 16 -6.46 -7.12 14.58
N ALA A 17 -7.28 -6.09 14.38
CA ALA A 17 -8.60 -6.00 15.01
C ALA A 17 -9.52 -7.16 14.58
N GLN A 18 -9.54 -7.51 13.29
CA GLN A 18 -10.32 -8.64 12.77
C GLN A 18 -9.83 -9.97 13.34
N LEU A 19 -8.51 -10.20 13.36
CA LEU A 19 -7.92 -11.42 13.93
C LEU A 19 -8.17 -11.56 15.43
N THR A 20 -8.12 -10.45 16.17
CA THR A 20 -8.44 -10.43 17.61
C THR A 20 -9.91 -10.76 17.84
N ALA A 21 -10.83 -10.24 17.02
CA ALA A 21 -12.25 -10.59 17.07
C ALA A 21 -12.51 -12.08 16.77
N LEU A 22 -11.63 -12.71 15.98
CA LEU A 22 -11.64 -14.15 15.71
C LEU A 22 -10.94 -14.97 16.82
N GLY A 23 -10.49 -14.36 17.92
CA GLY A 23 -9.85 -15.04 19.05
C GLY A 23 -8.35 -15.34 18.88
N HIS A 24 -7.67 -14.71 17.92
CA HIS A 24 -6.23 -14.86 17.74
C HIS A 24 -5.44 -13.77 18.46
N THR A 25 -4.21 -14.09 18.86
CA THR A 25 -3.23 -13.10 19.35
C THR A 25 -2.39 -12.61 18.18
N VAL A 26 -2.15 -11.29 18.08
CA VAL A 26 -1.48 -10.70 16.92
C VAL A 26 -0.20 -9.99 17.31
N VAL A 27 0.86 -10.25 16.56
CA VAL A 27 2.09 -9.45 16.53
C VAL A 27 2.10 -8.68 15.22
N ILE A 28 2.13 -7.36 15.28
CA ILE A 28 2.21 -6.50 14.10
C ILE A 28 3.69 -6.24 13.79
N GLN A 29 4.13 -6.65 12.59
CA GLN A 29 5.48 -6.44 12.10
C GLN A 29 5.44 -5.96 10.65
N PRO A 30 5.24 -4.68 10.39
CA PRO A 30 5.42 -4.17 9.04
C PRO A 30 6.84 -4.44 8.57
N VAL A 31 6.96 -5.03 7.38
CA VAL A 31 8.27 -5.29 6.76
C VAL A 31 8.57 -4.31 5.62
N LEU A 32 7.57 -3.51 5.27
CA LEU A 32 7.68 -2.37 4.36
C LEU A 32 7.16 -1.12 5.06
N GLU A 33 7.82 -0.01 4.84
CA GLU A 33 7.40 1.32 5.25
C GLU A 33 7.24 2.25 4.05
N VAL A 34 6.35 3.23 4.17
CA VAL A 34 6.15 4.23 3.13
C VAL A 34 7.09 5.40 3.39
N VAL A 35 7.99 5.63 2.43
CA VAL A 35 8.92 6.76 2.45
C VAL A 35 8.40 7.81 1.46
N PHE A 36 8.14 9.02 1.94
CA PHE A 36 7.73 10.13 1.10
C PHE A 36 8.94 10.73 0.39
N ALA A 37 8.77 11.03 -0.89
CA ALA A 37 9.77 11.73 -1.68
C ALA A 37 9.52 13.26 -1.59
N PRO A 38 10.60 14.06 -1.57
CA PRO A 38 10.45 15.51 -1.69
C PRO A 38 9.87 15.88 -3.06
N PRO A 39 9.25 17.06 -3.19
CA PRO A 39 8.84 17.56 -4.50
C PRO A 39 10.07 17.80 -5.38
N PRO A 40 9.94 17.72 -6.72
CA PRO A 40 10.97 18.21 -7.63
C PRO A 40 11.27 19.70 -7.39
N GLU A 41 12.53 20.12 -7.64
CA GLU A 41 12.99 21.50 -7.41
C GLU A 41 12.13 22.58 -8.09
N ALA A 42 11.54 22.24 -9.25
CA ALA A 42 10.67 23.16 -9.99
C ALA A 42 9.37 22.46 -10.38
N LEU A 43 8.32 22.73 -9.59
CA LEU A 43 6.95 22.35 -9.92
C LEU A 43 6.17 23.54 -10.41
N ALA A 44 5.81 23.54 -11.70
CA ALA A 44 4.86 24.48 -12.26
C ALA A 44 3.48 24.24 -11.63
N LYS A 45 2.67 25.30 -11.51
CA LYS A 45 1.27 25.18 -11.05
C LYS A 45 0.50 24.28 -12.01
N PRO A 46 -0.02 23.12 -11.56
CA PRO A 46 -0.79 22.24 -12.42
C PRO A 46 -2.22 22.75 -12.63
N ALA A 47 -2.85 22.30 -13.71
CA ALA A 47 -4.28 22.52 -13.95
C ALA A 47 -5.17 21.72 -12.99
N ALA A 48 -4.72 20.53 -12.59
CA ALA A 48 -5.32 19.69 -11.57
C ALA A 48 -4.30 18.73 -10.97
N ILE A 49 -4.62 18.15 -9.81
CA ILE A 49 -3.83 17.12 -9.13
C ILE A 49 -4.65 15.82 -9.12
N LEU A 50 -3.99 14.71 -9.46
CA LEU A 50 -4.59 13.38 -9.52
C LEU A 50 -4.07 12.52 -8.38
N PHE A 51 -4.95 12.00 -7.54
CA PHE A 51 -4.58 11.08 -6.47
C PHE A 51 -5.23 9.71 -6.65
N THR A 52 -4.40 8.69 -6.82
CA THR A 52 -4.84 7.28 -6.85
C THR A 52 -4.64 6.57 -5.52
N SER A 53 -4.01 7.23 -4.53
CA SER A 53 -3.67 6.65 -3.23
C SER A 53 -3.63 7.72 -2.14
N GLY A 54 -4.09 7.36 -0.94
CA GLY A 54 -3.95 8.21 0.26
C GLY A 54 -2.49 8.52 0.63
N ASN A 55 -1.54 7.65 0.29
CA ASN A 55 -0.13 7.93 0.52
C ASN A 55 0.38 9.08 -0.36
N ALA A 56 -0.13 9.20 -1.58
CA ALA A 56 0.20 10.34 -2.43
C ALA A 56 -0.35 11.66 -1.84
N VAL A 57 -1.55 11.65 -1.27
CA VAL A 57 -2.11 12.80 -0.56
C VAL A 57 -1.25 13.18 0.63
N ARG A 58 -0.88 12.21 1.48
CA ARG A 58 -0.01 12.44 2.65
C ARG A 58 1.36 12.99 2.25
N ALA A 59 1.96 12.46 1.18
CA ALA A 59 3.23 12.96 0.66
C ALA A 59 3.12 14.41 0.22
N VAL A 60 2.13 14.75 -0.62
CA VAL A 60 1.92 16.12 -1.12
C VAL A 60 1.59 17.08 0.01
N ALA A 61 0.89 16.64 1.05
CA ALA A 61 0.60 17.45 2.24
C ALA A 61 1.88 17.94 2.98
N THR A 62 3.01 17.26 2.79
CA THR A 62 4.31 17.69 3.34
C THR A 62 5.06 18.67 2.44
N TRP A 63 4.63 18.90 1.21
CA TRP A 63 5.35 19.74 0.26
C TRP A 63 5.12 21.22 0.51
N PRO A 64 6.14 22.07 0.33
CA PRO A 64 6.01 23.54 0.51
C PRO A 64 4.93 24.16 -0.38
N GLU A 65 4.66 23.58 -1.55
CA GLU A 65 3.68 24.02 -2.52
C GLU A 65 2.24 23.89 -2.03
N MET A 66 1.98 23.03 -1.04
CA MET A 66 0.62 22.71 -0.58
C MET A 66 -0.18 23.96 -0.25
N GLY A 67 0.44 24.98 0.38
CA GLY A 67 -0.23 26.23 0.73
C GLY A 67 -0.77 26.99 -0.48
N ARG A 68 -0.11 26.88 -1.65
CA ARG A 68 -0.48 27.54 -2.91
C ARG A 68 -1.43 26.71 -3.77
N TRP A 69 -1.62 25.42 -3.44
CA TRP A 69 -2.37 24.47 -4.25
C TRP A 69 -3.74 24.09 -3.68
N ARG A 70 -4.16 24.70 -2.59
CA ARG A 70 -5.45 24.37 -1.94
C ARG A 70 -6.66 24.53 -2.86
N ASP A 71 -6.62 25.53 -3.74
CA ASP A 71 -7.71 25.83 -4.68
C ASP A 71 -7.59 25.09 -6.02
N ILE A 72 -6.51 24.31 -6.22
CA ILE A 72 -6.36 23.53 -7.45
C ILE A 72 -7.34 22.36 -7.43
N PRO A 73 -8.07 22.11 -8.53
CA PRO A 73 -8.95 20.96 -8.65
C PRO A 73 -8.19 19.64 -8.37
N VAL A 74 -8.75 18.83 -7.51
CA VAL A 74 -8.23 17.49 -7.18
C VAL A 74 -9.19 16.45 -7.70
N PHE A 75 -8.65 15.42 -8.35
CA PHE A 75 -9.38 14.23 -8.75
C PHE A 75 -8.80 13.04 -8.00
N ALA A 76 -9.60 12.41 -7.14
CA ALA A 76 -9.21 11.24 -6.35
C ALA A 76 -9.85 9.98 -6.93
N ALA A 77 -9.11 8.88 -7.01
CA ALA A 77 -9.63 7.64 -7.60
C ALA A 77 -10.85 7.10 -6.84
N GLY A 78 -10.86 7.17 -5.52
CA GLY A 78 -11.95 6.66 -4.70
C GLY A 78 -12.25 7.51 -3.46
N PRO A 79 -13.32 7.16 -2.71
CA PRO A 79 -13.84 7.96 -1.60
C PRO A 79 -12.81 8.18 -0.48
N ALA A 80 -12.14 7.13 -0.02
CA ALA A 80 -11.14 7.27 1.05
C ALA A 80 -9.98 8.22 0.69
N THR A 81 -9.55 8.23 -0.59
CA THR A 81 -8.53 9.16 -1.07
C THR A 81 -9.07 10.59 -1.17
N ALA A 82 -10.34 10.75 -1.57
CA ALA A 82 -11.00 12.05 -1.63
C ALA A 82 -11.16 12.67 -0.24
N GLU A 83 -11.60 11.89 0.74
CA GLU A 83 -11.72 12.31 2.14
C GLU A 83 -10.36 12.78 2.70
N LEU A 84 -9.30 12.01 2.45
CA LEU A 84 -7.95 12.40 2.84
C LEU A 84 -7.49 13.70 2.18
N ALA A 85 -7.80 13.90 0.90
CA ALA A 85 -7.45 15.14 0.19
C ALA A 85 -8.20 16.33 0.79
N ALA A 86 -9.49 16.20 1.07
CA ALA A 86 -10.27 17.25 1.73
C ALA A 86 -9.73 17.55 3.14
N ALA A 87 -9.41 16.51 3.93
CA ALA A 87 -8.81 16.67 5.26
C ALA A 87 -7.41 17.31 5.22
N ALA A 88 -6.65 17.11 4.13
CA ALA A 88 -5.37 17.77 3.90
C ALA A 88 -5.53 19.27 3.51
N GLY A 89 -6.76 19.75 3.28
CA GLY A 89 -7.06 21.16 3.02
C GLY A 89 -7.25 21.53 1.54
N PHE A 90 -7.42 20.55 0.64
CA PHE A 90 -7.87 20.81 -0.73
C PHE A 90 -9.37 21.10 -0.74
N VAL A 91 -9.78 22.19 -1.39
CA VAL A 91 -11.19 22.66 -1.34
C VAL A 91 -12.03 22.16 -2.53
N ALA A 92 -11.41 21.82 -3.65
CA ALA A 92 -12.09 21.42 -4.89
C ALA A 92 -11.81 19.94 -5.21
N VAL A 93 -12.30 19.02 -4.37
CA VAL A 93 -12.07 17.58 -4.49
C VAL A 93 -13.23 16.88 -5.19
N ARG A 94 -12.92 16.12 -6.22
CA ARG A 94 -13.84 15.25 -6.97
C ARG A 94 -13.38 13.80 -6.86
N GLN A 95 -14.30 12.87 -6.66
CA GLN A 95 -13.98 11.45 -6.57
C GLN A 95 -14.40 10.70 -7.84
N GLY A 96 -13.56 9.73 -8.26
CA GLY A 96 -13.87 8.70 -9.23
C GLY A 96 -14.54 7.47 -8.58
N ARG A 97 -14.73 6.42 -9.37
CA ARG A 97 -15.37 5.17 -8.93
C ARG A 97 -14.39 4.08 -8.46
N GLY A 98 -13.13 4.42 -8.21
CA GLY A 98 -12.13 3.52 -7.64
C GLY A 98 -11.06 3.01 -8.60
N ASP A 99 -11.14 3.32 -9.90
CA ASP A 99 -10.20 2.86 -10.91
C ASP A 99 -9.64 3.99 -11.80
N ALA A 100 -8.59 3.69 -12.56
CA ALA A 100 -7.90 4.64 -13.42
C ALA A 100 -8.78 5.10 -14.60
N ALA A 101 -9.67 4.25 -15.10
CA ALA A 101 -10.53 4.58 -16.23
C ALA A 101 -11.56 5.63 -15.82
N SER A 102 -12.30 5.38 -14.74
CA SER A 102 -13.28 6.32 -14.20
C SER A 102 -12.65 7.65 -13.78
N LEU A 103 -11.40 7.62 -13.30
CA LEU A 103 -10.67 8.84 -12.95
C LEU A 103 -10.35 9.66 -14.21
N ALA A 104 -9.88 9.03 -15.29
CA ALA A 104 -9.61 9.70 -16.56
C ALA A 104 -10.88 10.31 -17.17
N GLU A 105 -11.99 9.57 -17.17
CA GLU A 105 -13.30 10.06 -17.59
C GLU A 105 -13.76 11.29 -16.79
N ALA A 106 -13.63 11.23 -15.45
CA ALA A 106 -14.01 12.34 -14.58
C ALA A 106 -13.18 13.61 -14.85
N VAL A 107 -11.89 13.47 -15.16
CA VAL A 107 -11.03 14.58 -15.56
C VAL A 107 -11.48 15.16 -16.91
N ALA A 108 -11.67 14.29 -17.92
CA ALA A 108 -12.05 14.72 -19.27
C ALA A 108 -13.44 15.37 -19.34
N ALA A 109 -14.35 15.01 -18.45
CA ALA A 109 -15.68 15.64 -18.35
C ALA A 109 -15.64 17.07 -17.82
N VAL A 110 -14.57 17.47 -17.13
CA VAL A 110 -14.52 18.77 -16.41
C VAL A 110 -13.44 19.69 -16.95
N LEU A 111 -12.31 19.15 -17.39
CA LEU A 111 -11.14 19.92 -17.81
C LEU A 111 -10.92 19.84 -19.33
N SER A 112 -10.30 20.87 -19.86
CA SER A 112 -9.75 20.86 -21.24
C SER A 112 -8.24 20.63 -21.19
N PRO A 113 -7.66 19.88 -22.14
CA PRO A 113 -6.21 19.76 -22.28
C PRO A 113 -5.46 21.09 -22.39
N LYS A 114 -6.16 22.15 -22.82
CA LYS A 114 -5.62 23.51 -22.91
C LYS A 114 -5.45 24.21 -21.55
N ASN A 115 -6.05 23.68 -20.47
CA ASN A 115 -5.91 24.24 -19.12
C ASN A 115 -4.49 24.12 -18.53
N GLY A 116 -3.67 23.23 -19.08
CA GLY A 116 -2.31 22.99 -18.63
C GLY A 116 -2.04 21.53 -18.26
N PRO A 117 -0.84 21.23 -17.74
CA PRO A 117 -0.49 19.88 -17.35
C PRO A 117 -1.24 19.43 -16.06
N LEU A 118 -1.53 18.14 -16.01
CA LEU A 118 -2.03 17.49 -14.80
C LEU A 118 -0.86 16.97 -13.98
N LEU A 119 -0.88 17.16 -12.67
CA LEU A 119 0.11 16.59 -11.76
C LEU A 119 -0.40 15.25 -11.23
N TYR A 120 0.41 14.21 -11.35
CA TYR A 120 0.12 12.88 -10.81
C TYR A 120 1.21 12.46 -9.82
N PRO A 121 1.08 12.83 -8.54
CA PRO A 121 1.92 12.30 -7.48
C PRO A 121 1.63 10.82 -7.29
N ALA A 122 2.60 9.96 -7.54
CA ALA A 122 2.40 8.52 -7.60
C ALA A 122 3.46 7.75 -6.81
N ALA A 123 3.20 6.46 -6.57
CA ALA A 123 4.22 5.55 -6.09
C ALA A 123 5.34 5.38 -7.14
N ARG A 124 6.57 5.09 -6.69
CA ARG A 124 7.66 4.64 -7.58
C ARG A 124 7.22 3.40 -8.36
N ASP A 125 6.75 2.39 -7.64
CA ASP A 125 6.23 1.15 -8.20
C ASP A 125 4.71 1.26 -8.33
N ARG A 126 4.23 1.53 -9.53
CA ARG A 126 2.80 1.67 -9.83
C ARG A 126 2.40 0.85 -11.05
N SER A 127 1.20 0.32 -11.02
CA SER A 127 0.55 -0.21 -12.22
C SER A 127 0.20 0.97 -13.13
N GLY A 128 0.71 0.98 -14.36
CA GLY A 128 0.44 2.01 -15.36
C GLY A 128 -1.02 2.05 -15.80
N GLY A 129 -1.31 2.95 -16.72
CA GLY A 129 -2.60 3.03 -17.42
C GLY A 129 -3.33 4.36 -17.26
N LEU A 130 -3.18 5.09 -16.14
CA LEU A 130 -3.83 6.40 -15.98
C LEU A 130 -3.23 7.44 -16.94
N GLU A 131 -1.91 7.52 -17.00
CA GLU A 131 -1.20 8.45 -17.90
C GLU A 131 -1.57 8.21 -19.37
N GLN A 132 -1.62 6.93 -19.79
CA GLN A 132 -2.00 6.58 -21.14
C GLN A 132 -3.46 6.98 -21.46
N ARG A 133 -4.40 6.65 -20.56
CA ARG A 133 -5.81 7.02 -20.74
C ARG A 133 -6.01 8.53 -20.83
N LEU A 134 -5.31 9.30 -20.02
CA LEU A 134 -5.39 10.76 -20.07
C LEU A 134 -4.73 11.33 -21.33
N ALA A 135 -3.66 10.69 -21.83
CA ALA A 135 -3.04 11.06 -23.10
C ALA A 135 -3.98 10.79 -24.28
N GLU A 136 -4.79 9.72 -24.26
CA GLU A 136 -5.84 9.44 -25.27
C GLU A 136 -6.90 10.56 -25.31
N HIS A 137 -7.13 11.23 -24.18
CA HIS A 137 -7.97 12.44 -24.09
C HIS A 137 -7.21 13.75 -24.36
N GLY A 138 -5.95 13.69 -24.78
CA GLY A 138 -5.10 14.82 -25.13
C GLY A 138 -4.45 15.56 -23.95
N PHE A 139 -4.56 15.05 -22.73
CA PHE A 139 -3.95 15.67 -21.55
C PHE A 139 -2.46 15.33 -21.44
N ARG A 140 -1.67 16.31 -21.01
CA ARG A 140 -0.28 16.10 -20.57
C ARG A 140 -0.28 15.81 -19.08
N VAL A 141 0.30 14.68 -18.67
CA VAL A 141 0.43 14.26 -17.28
C VAL A 141 1.88 14.32 -16.84
N ALA A 142 2.14 15.10 -15.80
CA ALA A 142 3.42 15.09 -15.08
C ALA A 142 3.32 14.09 -13.92
N ALA A 143 3.66 12.84 -14.21
CA ALA A 143 3.75 11.81 -13.18
C ALA A 143 5.08 11.96 -12.44
N ILE A 144 5.02 12.09 -11.13
CA ILE A 144 6.21 12.24 -10.27
C ILE A 144 6.16 11.24 -9.12
N GLU A 145 7.33 10.77 -8.71
CA GLU A 145 7.44 9.95 -7.51
C GLU A 145 7.13 10.82 -6.29
N ALA A 146 6.04 10.53 -5.59
CA ALA A 146 5.69 11.17 -4.33
C ALA A 146 5.99 10.28 -3.13
N TYR A 147 6.00 8.97 -3.32
CA TYR A 147 6.32 8.01 -2.27
C TYR A 147 6.79 6.69 -2.87
N ARG A 148 7.43 5.89 -2.02
CA ARG A 148 7.80 4.51 -2.33
C ARG A 148 7.67 3.64 -1.09
N ALA A 149 7.46 2.34 -1.27
CA ALA A 149 7.57 1.39 -0.20
C ALA A 149 9.01 0.88 -0.12
N GLU A 150 9.65 0.96 1.03
CA GLU A 150 10.98 0.43 1.28
C GLU A 150 10.92 -0.66 2.36
N ALA A 151 11.86 -1.61 2.31
CA ALA A 151 11.99 -2.56 3.39
C ALA A 151 12.48 -1.83 4.65
N VAL A 152 11.88 -2.14 5.80
CA VAL A 152 12.38 -1.66 7.08
C VAL A 152 13.82 -2.15 7.32
N ALA A 153 14.56 -1.46 8.16
CA ALA A 153 15.97 -1.79 8.40
C ALA A 153 16.15 -3.17 9.08
N GLU A 154 15.24 -3.51 10.01
CA GLU A 154 15.26 -4.74 10.79
C GLU A 154 13.86 -5.14 11.28
N LEU A 155 13.70 -6.38 11.73
CA LEU A 155 12.51 -6.82 12.45
C LEU A 155 12.47 -6.18 13.84
N GLY A 156 11.29 -5.73 14.27
CA GLY A 156 11.08 -5.23 15.63
C GLY A 156 11.37 -6.28 16.69
N SER A 157 11.69 -5.83 17.90
CA SER A 157 12.06 -6.68 19.05
C SER A 157 11.03 -7.76 19.33
N ASP A 158 9.74 -7.42 19.30
CA ASP A 158 8.65 -8.34 19.65
C ASP A 158 8.51 -9.47 18.63
N ALA A 159 8.55 -9.13 17.32
CA ALA A 159 8.50 -10.13 16.25
C ALA A 159 9.75 -11.01 16.28
N ARG A 160 10.93 -10.42 16.45
CA ARG A 160 12.20 -11.13 16.52
C ARG A 160 12.24 -12.11 17.71
N SER A 161 11.85 -11.66 18.89
CA SER A 161 11.79 -12.51 20.10
C SER A 161 10.75 -13.61 19.96
N ALA A 162 9.56 -13.30 19.43
CA ALA A 162 8.50 -14.29 19.25
C ALA A 162 8.85 -15.37 18.21
N LEU A 163 9.52 -14.99 17.11
CA LEU A 163 10.03 -15.93 16.10
C LEU A 163 11.15 -16.81 16.69
N ALA A 164 12.12 -16.20 17.39
CA ALA A 164 13.22 -16.94 18.00
C ALA A 164 12.73 -17.94 19.06
N ALA A 165 11.70 -17.59 19.83
CA ALA A 165 11.08 -18.46 20.83
C ALA A 165 10.13 -19.51 20.22
N GLY A 166 9.90 -19.51 18.90
CA GLY A 166 8.98 -20.44 18.24
C GLY A 166 7.51 -20.24 18.65
N THR A 167 7.14 -19.08 19.14
CA THR A 167 5.77 -18.79 19.62
C THR A 167 4.84 -18.23 18.55
N ILE A 168 5.36 -17.91 17.37
CA ILE A 168 4.55 -17.55 16.19
C ILE A 168 4.08 -18.85 15.54
N GLU A 169 2.78 -19.03 15.42
CA GLU A 169 2.14 -20.19 14.83
C GLU A 169 1.76 -19.96 13.37
N GLY A 170 1.50 -18.68 12.99
CA GLY A 170 1.16 -18.34 11.61
C GLY A 170 1.66 -16.94 11.20
N VAL A 171 1.95 -16.78 9.89
CA VAL A 171 2.41 -15.53 9.28
C VAL A 171 1.50 -15.18 8.11
N LEU A 172 0.85 -14.02 8.15
CA LEU A 172 0.02 -13.53 7.05
C LEU A 172 0.85 -12.67 6.09
N VAL A 173 0.78 -13.00 4.80
CA VAL A 173 1.58 -12.34 3.75
C VAL A 173 0.67 -11.92 2.59
N TYR A 174 0.73 -10.64 2.22
CA TYR A 174 -0.23 -10.00 1.32
C TYR A 174 0.33 -9.66 -0.06
N SER A 175 1.64 -9.69 -0.25
CA SER A 175 2.28 -9.42 -1.53
C SER A 175 3.60 -10.16 -1.67
N ARG A 176 4.00 -10.44 -2.92
CA ARG A 176 5.31 -11.03 -3.24
C ARG A 176 6.47 -10.20 -2.66
N ARG A 177 6.35 -8.86 -2.73
CA ARG A 177 7.35 -7.95 -2.17
C ARG A 177 7.45 -8.05 -0.66
N THR A 178 6.32 -8.14 0.05
CA THR A 178 6.27 -8.36 1.50
C THR A 178 6.89 -9.71 1.88
N ALA A 179 6.61 -10.77 1.12
CA ALA A 179 7.23 -12.09 1.32
C ALA A 179 8.76 -12.01 1.24
N GLY A 180 9.28 -11.43 0.14
CA GLY A 180 10.72 -11.28 -0.06
C GLY A 180 11.39 -10.41 1.01
N ALA A 181 10.77 -9.29 1.39
CA ALA A 181 11.27 -8.41 2.45
C ALA A 181 11.34 -9.15 3.81
N PHE A 182 10.27 -9.88 4.17
CA PHE A 182 10.24 -10.65 5.42
C PHE A 182 11.35 -11.71 5.46
N LEU A 183 11.50 -12.49 4.39
CA LEU A 183 12.54 -13.53 4.30
C LEU A 183 13.95 -12.95 4.42
N SER A 184 14.20 -11.81 3.74
CA SER A 184 15.49 -11.11 3.80
C SER A 184 15.77 -10.58 5.21
N LEU A 185 14.79 -9.95 5.85
CA LEU A 185 14.93 -9.45 7.22
C LEU A 185 15.14 -10.56 8.23
N ALA A 186 14.44 -11.70 8.09
CA ALA A 186 14.61 -12.87 8.93
C ALA A 186 16.00 -13.50 8.76
N ALA A 187 16.51 -13.60 7.53
CA ALA A 187 17.86 -14.07 7.26
C ALA A 187 18.91 -13.15 7.88
N LYS A 188 18.76 -11.82 7.71
CA LYS A 188 19.64 -10.80 8.32
C LYS A 188 19.65 -10.89 9.85
N ALA A 189 18.51 -11.24 10.46
CA ALA A 189 18.37 -11.41 11.91
C ALA A 189 18.85 -12.78 12.42
N GLY A 190 19.34 -13.69 11.56
CA GLY A 190 19.75 -15.03 11.95
C GLY A 190 18.59 -15.98 12.26
N LEU A 191 17.38 -15.68 11.81
CA LEU A 191 16.15 -16.41 12.11
C LEU A 191 15.77 -17.44 11.03
N GLY A 192 16.67 -17.80 10.12
CA GLY A 192 16.39 -18.68 8.98
C GLY A 192 15.83 -20.06 9.35
N ALA A 193 16.18 -20.62 10.51
CA ALA A 193 15.56 -21.84 11.02
C ALA A 193 14.19 -21.55 11.67
N ALA A 194 14.08 -20.47 12.43
CA ALA A 194 12.87 -20.12 13.18
C ALA A 194 11.66 -19.83 12.28
N ILE A 195 11.89 -19.24 11.10
CA ILE A 195 10.80 -18.94 10.14
C ILE A 195 10.22 -20.19 9.46
N ARG A 196 10.80 -21.37 9.65
CA ARG A 196 10.26 -22.63 9.10
C ARG A 196 9.20 -23.28 10.00
N ALA A 197 9.12 -22.88 11.25
CA ALA A 197 8.19 -23.44 12.22
C ALA A 197 6.73 -23.00 11.97
N PRO A 198 6.42 -21.70 11.76
CA PRO A 198 5.06 -21.25 11.56
C PRO A 198 4.48 -21.70 10.21
N GLU A 199 3.16 -21.68 10.12
CA GLU A 199 2.46 -21.81 8.86
C GLU A 199 2.29 -20.43 8.20
N TYR A 200 2.38 -20.36 6.88
CA TYR A 200 2.22 -19.12 6.14
C TYR A 200 0.88 -19.10 5.43
N PHE A 201 0.22 -17.96 5.48
CA PHE A 201 -1.05 -17.70 4.80
C PHE A 201 -0.81 -16.61 3.77
N ALA A 202 -0.86 -16.99 2.48
CA ALA A 202 -0.54 -16.13 1.36
C ALA A 202 -1.81 -15.72 0.60
N LEU A 203 -1.88 -14.45 0.20
CA LEU A 203 -3.04 -13.89 -0.49
C LEU A 203 -3.25 -14.48 -1.89
N SER A 204 -2.18 -14.97 -2.55
CA SER A 204 -2.22 -15.57 -3.89
C SER A 204 -1.03 -16.50 -4.11
N GLU A 205 -1.06 -17.28 -5.21
CA GLU A 205 0.06 -18.14 -5.63
C GLU A 205 1.35 -17.33 -5.89
N GLU A 206 1.24 -16.16 -6.47
CA GLU A 206 2.38 -15.26 -6.70
C GLU A 206 3.04 -14.84 -5.38
N VAL A 207 2.26 -14.63 -4.32
CA VAL A 207 2.76 -14.32 -2.97
C VAL A 207 3.41 -15.53 -2.32
N ALA A 208 2.89 -16.73 -2.56
CA ALA A 208 3.37 -17.98 -1.98
C ALA A 208 4.70 -18.45 -2.58
N GLU A 209 4.97 -18.12 -3.84
CA GLU A 209 6.13 -18.63 -4.58
C GLU A 209 7.48 -18.41 -3.84
N PRO A 210 7.87 -17.18 -3.43
CA PRO A 210 9.13 -17.00 -2.72
C PRO A 210 9.18 -17.71 -1.36
N LEU A 211 8.03 -17.88 -0.71
CA LEU A 211 7.93 -18.61 0.56
C LEU A 211 8.21 -20.10 0.37
N ARG A 212 7.60 -20.73 -0.64
CA ARG A 212 7.85 -22.16 -0.96
C ARG A 212 9.30 -22.44 -1.34
N GLN A 213 9.95 -21.51 -2.07
CA GLN A 213 11.38 -21.62 -2.39
C GLN A 213 12.28 -21.65 -1.15
N HIS A 214 11.82 -21.08 -0.02
CA HIS A 214 12.50 -21.15 1.27
C HIS A 214 12.11 -22.37 2.12
N GLY A 215 11.30 -23.29 1.58
CA GLY A 215 10.94 -24.55 2.22
C GLY A 215 9.99 -24.38 3.42
N VAL A 216 9.18 -23.31 3.45
CA VAL A 216 8.16 -23.11 4.48
C VAL A 216 6.80 -23.65 4.02
N ARG A 217 5.92 -23.99 4.98
CA ARG A 217 4.56 -24.44 4.71
C ARG A 217 3.67 -23.24 4.37
N VAL A 218 2.97 -23.29 3.24
CA VAL A 218 2.16 -22.16 2.76
C VAL A 218 0.78 -22.65 2.36
N GLN A 219 -0.26 -22.05 2.93
CA GLN A 219 -1.64 -22.10 2.43
C GLN A 219 -1.93 -20.84 1.61
N VAL A 220 -2.71 -20.98 0.54
CA VAL A 220 -3.03 -19.88 -0.37
C VAL A 220 -4.53 -19.62 -0.36
N ALA A 221 -4.91 -18.37 -0.27
CA ALA A 221 -6.29 -17.93 -0.31
C ALA A 221 -6.96 -18.34 -1.65
N ARG A 222 -8.20 -18.78 -1.59
CA ARG A 222 -8.97 -19.20 -2.78
C ARG A 222 -9.19 -18.04 -3.75
N HIS A 223 -9.39 -16.84 -3.22
CA HIS A 223 -9.48 -15.58 -3.95
C HIS A 223 -8.48 -14.60 -3.37
N PRO A 224 -7.91 -13.67 -4.16
CA PRO A 224 -6.89 -12.73 -3.68
C PRO A 224 -7.53 -11.56 -2.90
N ASP A 225 -8.30 -11.88 -1.87
CA ASP A 225 -8.95 -10.95 -0.96
C ASP A 225 -8.73 -11.33 0.51
N GLU A 226 -8.89 -10.37 1.41
CA GLU A 226 -8.62 -10.54 2.84
C GLU A 226 -9.59 -11.55 3.48
N THR A 227 -10.84 -11.58 3.07
CA THR A 227 -11.84 -12.53 3.59
C THR A 227 -11.43 -13.97 3.31
N SER A 228 -11.04 -14.26 2.07
CA SER A 228 -10.54 -15.59 1.66
C SER A 228 -9.24 -15.97 2.37
N LEU A 229 -8.36 -14.98 2.63
CA LEU A 229 -7.12 -15.21 3.38
C LEU A 229 -7.41 -15.57 4.84
N LEU A 230 -8.29 -14.82 5.51
CA LEU A 230 -8.65 -15.07 6.91
C LEU A 230 -9.45 -16.37 7.08
N ALA A 231 -10.18 -16.81 6.06
CA ALA A 231 -10.90 -18.09 6.07
C ALA A 231 -9.98 -19.32 6.09
N LEU A 232 -8.68 -19.17 5.82
CA LEU A 232 -7.69 -20.26 5.96
C LEU A 232 -7.32 -20.53 7.43
N LEU A 233 -7.59 -19.59 8.31
CA LEU A 233 -7.22 -19.72 9.73
C LEU A 233 -8.19 -20.69 10.42
N PRO A 234 -7.69 -21.58 11.29
CA PRO A 234 -8.55 -22.42 12.11
C PRO A 234 -9.37 -21.54 13.06
N ALA A 235 -10.58 -21.99 13.38
CA ALA A 235 -11.35 -21.34 14.45
C ALA A 235 -10.52 -21.32 15.73
N ALA A 236 -10.57 -20.21 16.46
CA ALA A 236 -9.97 -20.17 17.79
C ALA A 236 -10.74 -21.12 18.70
N GLY A 237 -10.05 -22.09 19.25
CA GLY A 237 -10.60 -23.03 20.22
C GLY A 237 -10.87 -22.35 21.58
#